data_faf14a60b8cbf8f2773c883706e4e9ee
#
_entry.id   faf14a60b8cbf8f2773c883706e4e9ee
#
_cell.length_a   1.000
_cell.length_b   1.000
_cell.length_c   1.000
_cell.angle_alpha   90.00
_cell.angle_beta   90.00
_cell.angle_gamma   90.00
#
_symmetry.space_group_name_H-M   'P 1'
#
loop_
_entity.id
_entity.type
_entity.pdbx_description
1 polymer ?
#
loop_
_entity_poly.entity_id
_entity_poly.type
_entity_poly.pdbx_seq_one_letter_code
_entity_poly.pdbx_strand_id
1 'polypeptide(L)'
;MKDNHNGTLQKPIHSGFDANSTTHDVIRGIDLSGKTAIVTGGYAGIGLETVKTLVRAGTTVIVPARDIQKAANNLKGIQNVTVEAMDLMTPASIDSFAKRFLALGCALDLLINNAGIMWVPLQRDKRGYESQLATNHLGHFQLTARLWPALKKANGGRVVNVSSFGHQMAPFNFDDPNFLTREYETLQGYGQSKTANNLFTVELDRRAKTFGVRAFSVHPGSVNGTDLGRVAPMALFQQMGTHDETGNIKPEVAAKLKTVEQGAATSVWCATSPNLNGMGGVYCENTDVAELDNGNIEHNYGEPLSLRGVKPYSLDADLARKLWTLTEDLTGVSFPVA
;
A
#
# COMPACT_ATOMS: atom_id res chain seq x y z
N MET A 1 7.33 -23.08 -3.50
CA MET A 1 6.95 -21.67 -3.84
C MET A 1 8.21 -20.82 -3.73
N LYS A 2 8.48 -19.98 -4.74
CA LYS A 2 9.65 -19.09 -4.74
C LYS A 2 9.39 -17.90 -3.80
N ASP A 3 10.40 -17.42 -3.09
CA ASP A 3 10.37 -16.17 -2.34
C ASP A 3 11.36 -15.15 -2.94
N ASN A 4 11.13 -13.88 -2.63
CA ASN A 4 11.96 -12.78 -3.13
C ASN A 4 13.11 -12.47 -2.16
N HIS A 5 13.93 -13.46 -1.85
CA HIS A 5 15.08 -13.27 -0.98
C HIS A 5 16.07 -12.29 -1.61
N ASN A 6 16.27 -11.13 -0.97
CA ASN A 6 17.14 -10.05 -1.44
C ASN A 6 16.89 -9.65 -2.91
N GLY A 7 15.62 -9.60 -3.33
CA GLY A 7 15.26 -9.17 -4.66
C GLY A 7 15.50 -10.21 -5.78
N THR A 8 15.69 -11.48 -5.45
CA THR A 8 15.98 -12.52 -6.46
C THR A 8 14.88 -12.72 -7.52
N LEU A 9 13.62 -12.36 -7.16
CA LEU A 9 12.49 -12.38 -8.08
C LEU A 9 12.15 -10.99 -8.66
N GLN A 10 12.91 -9.96 -8.28
CA GLN A 10 12.61 -8.57 -8.59
C GLN A 10 13.08 -8.20 -9.99
N LYS A 11 12.30 -8.60 -10.97
CA LYS A 11 12.49 -8.28 -12.40
C LYS A 11 11.16 -8.36 -13.13
N PRO A 12 10.94 -7.56 -14.18
CA PRO A 12 9.72 -7.62 -14.98
C PRO A 12 9.42 -9.05 -15.45
N ILE A 13 8.15 -9.44 -15.34
CA ILE A 13 7.68 -10.75 -15.81
C ILE A 13 6.97 -10.64 -17.17
N HIS A 14 6.93 -9.43 -17.72
CA HIS A 14 6.22 -9.11 -18.97
C HIS A 14 4.75 -9.52 -18.90
N SER A 15 4.05 -8.89 -17.95
CA SER A 15 2.66 -9.20 -17.56
C SER A 15 1.65 -9.10 -18.72
N GLY A 16 1.99 -8.41 -19.80
CA GLY A 16 1.10 -8.06 -20.90
C GLY A 16 0.39 -6.71 -20.68
N PHE A 17 0.65 -6.04 -19.57
CA PHE A 17 0.14 -4.71 -19.20
C PHE A 17 1.28 -3.70 -19.10
N ASP A 18 0.93 -2.42 -18.95
CA ASP A 18 1.89 -1.31 -18.85
C ASP A 18 1.38 -0.18 -17.94
N ALA A 19 2.06 0.98 -17.99
CA ALA A 19 1.73 2.17 -17.21
C ALA A 19 0.36 2.79 -17.58
N ASN A 20 -0.16 2.53 -18.77
CA ASN A 20 -1.43 3.05 -19.26
C ASN A 20 -2.60 2.10 -18.99
N SER A 21 -2.31 0.87 -18.60
CA SER A 21 -3.33 -0.13 -18.28
C SER A 21 -4.20 0.32 -17.11
N THR A 22 -5.50 0.14 -17.24
CA THR A 22 -6.52 0.53 -16.27
C THR A 22 -6.97 -0.65 -15.41
N THR A 23 -7.70 -0.36 -14.34
CA THR A 23 -8.37 -1.39 -13.53
C THR A 23 -9.29 -2.27 -14.36
N HIS A 24 -9.94 -1.71 -15.40
CA HIS A 24 -10.81 -2.46 -16.32
C HIS A 24 -10.01 -3.48 -17.15
N ASP A 25 -8.80 -3.12 -17.57
CA ASP A 25 -7.97 -4.03 -18.37
C ASP A 25 -7.49 -5.22 -17.54
N VAL A 26 -6.98 -4.96 -16.33
CA VAL A 26 -6.37 -5.99 -15.48
C VAL A 26 -7.39 -6.92 -14.83
N ILE A 27 -8.67 -6.50 -14.68
CA ILE A 27 -9.73 -7.32 -14.08
C ILE A 27 -10.52 -8.14 -15.11
N ARG A 28 -10.29 -7.89 -16.39
CA ARG A 28 -11.05 -8.52 -17.47
C ARG A 28 -10.98 -10.04 -17.41
N GLY A 29 -12.14 -10.70 -17.35
CA GLY A 29 -12.26 -12.18 -17.30
C GLY A 29 -11.95 -12.80 -15.94
N ILE A 30 -11.73 -11.98 -14.90
CA ILE A 30 -11.52 -12.46 -13.53
C ILE A 30 -12.86 -12.44 -12.79
N ASP A 31 -13.29 -13.61 -12.31
CA ASP A 31 -14.46 -13.77 -11.45
C ASP A 31 -14.02 -13.89 -9.99
N LEU A 32 -14.53 -12.97 -9.16
CA LEU A 32 -14.29 -12.91 -7.72
C LEU A 32 -15.56 -13.18 -6.91
N SER A 33 -16.56 -13.81 -7.51
CA SER A 33 -17.81 -14.18 -6.84
C SER A 33 -17.54 -15.02 -5.59
N GLY A 34 -18.17 -14.65 -4.47
CA GLY A 34 -17.97 -15.29 -3.17
C GLY A 34 -16.67 -14.93 -2.44
N LYS A 35 -15.84 -14.07 -3.02
CA LYS A 35 -14.63 -13.55 -2.37
C LYS A 35 -14.93 -12.36 -1.46
N THR A 36 -14.18 -12.24 -0.39
CA THR A 36 -14.26 -11.12 0.56
C THR A 36 -12.97 -10.31 0.55
N ALA A 37 -13.11 -8.97 0.45
CA ALA A 37 -11.99 -8.06 0.50
C ALA A 37 -12.15 -7.01 1.60
N ILE A 38 -11.02 -6.55 2.15
CA ILE A 38 -10.92 -5.33 2.97
C ILE A 38 -10.01 -4.36 2.24
N VAL A 39 -10.47 -3.11 2.04
CA VAL A 39 -9.69 -2.04 1.41
C VAL A 39 -9.64 -0.84 2.34
N THR A 40 -8.49 -0.59 2.97
CA THR A 40 -8.30 0.60 3.81
C THR A 40 -8.24 1.85 2.92
N GLY A 41 -8.92 2.93 3.35
CA GLY A 41 -9.04 4.13 2.51
C GLY A 41 -9.84 3.94 1.21
N GLY A 42 -10.66 2.89 1.14
CA GLY A 42 -11.43 2.48 -0.04
C GLY A 42 -12.59 3.42 -0.42
N TYR A 43 -12.66 4.59 0.17
CA TYR A 43 -13.72 5.57 -0.08
C TYR A 43 -13.24 6.83 -0.83
N ALA A 44 -11.98 6.89 -1.27
CA ALA A 44 -11.44 8.02 -2.02
C ALA A 44 -10.29 7.58 -2.96
N GLY A 45 -10.06 8.36 -4.00
CA GLY A 45 -8.93 8.18 -4.94
C GLY A 45 -8.80 6.75 -5.45
N ILE A 46 -7.56 6.25 -5.50
CA ILE A 46 -7.25 4.90 -6.02
C ILE A 46 -7.91 3.78 -5.20
N GLY A 47 -8.10 3.99 -3.88
CA GLY A 47 -8.81 3.03 -3.03
C GLY A 47 -10.27 2.86 -3.43
N LEU A 48 -10.97 3.95 -3.74
CA LEU A 48 -12.36 3.91 -4.22
C LEU A 48 -12.46 3.19 -5.57
N GLU A 49 -11.55 3.46 -6.48
CA GLU A 49 -11.54 2.75 -7.76
C GLU A 49 -11.22 1.25 -7.60
N THR A 50 -10.30 0.92 -6.69
CA THR A 50 -10.05 -0.49 -6.33
C THR A 50 -11.34 -1.16 -5.83
N VAL A 51 -12.09 -0.52 -4.91
CA VAL A 51 -13.37 -1.04 -4.40
C VAL A 51 -14.37 -1.25 -5.54
N LYS A 52 -14.59 -0.23 -6.38
CA LYS A 52 -15.52 -0.31 -7.53
C LYS A 52 -15.18 -1.48 -8.44
N THR A 53 -13.90 -1.69 -8.70
CA THR A 53 -13.42 -2.73 -9.61
C THR A 53 -13.59 -4.12 -9.01
N LEU A 54 -13.23 -4.32 -7.73
CA LEU A 54 -13.43 -5.60 -7.04
C LEU A 54 -14.91 -5.97 -6.93
N VAL A 55 -15.77 -5.00 -6.62
CA VAL A 55 -17.23 -5.22 -6.56
C VAL A 55 -17.79 -5.61 -7.93
N ARG A 56 -17.38 -4.94 -9.01
CA ARG A 56 -17.79 -5.31 -10.39
C ARG A 56 -17.40 -6.74 -10.76
N ALA A 57 -16.31 -7.25 -10.18
CA ALA A 57 -15.86 -8.64 -10.36
C ALA A 57 -16.54 -9.64 -9.40
N GLY A 58 -17.50 -9.20 -8.57
CA GLY A 58 -18.29 -10.06 -7.69
C GLY A 58 -17.87 -10.12 -6.22
N THR A 59 -16.86 -9.35 -5.81
CA THR A 59 -16.33 -9.35 -4.42
C THR A 59 -17.30 -8.64 -3.47
N THR A 60 -17.45 -9.15 -2.25
CA THR A 60 -17.97 -8.38 -1.11
C THR A 60 -16.83 -7.59 -0.48
N VAL A 61 -16.96 -6.28 -0.37
CA VAL A 61 -15.89 -5.39 0.10
C VAL A 61 -16.27 -4.70 1.42
N ILE A 62 -15.39 -4.77 2.40
CA ILE A 62 -15.49 -3.99 3.64
C ILE A 62 -14.48 -2.84 3.55
N VAL A 63 -14.96 -1.62 3.80
CA VAL A 63 -14.16 -0.40 3.78
C VAL A 63 -14.08 0.17 5.19
N PRO A 64 -12.97 -0.09 5.90
CA PRO A 64 -12.76 0.56 7.19
C PRO A 64 -12.43 2.04 6.98
N ALA A 65 -13.09 2.91 7.74
CA ALA A 65 -12.99 4.36 7.64
C ALA A 65 -12.96 5.03 9.01
N ARG A 66 -12.15 6.09 9.13
CA ARG A 66 -12.14 6.97 10.28
C ARG A 66 -13.38 7.89 10.28
N ASP A 67 -13.71 8.44 9.11
CA ASP A 67 -14.89 9.26 8.86
C ASP A 67 -15.94 8.42 8.13
N ILE A 68 -16.83 7.82 8.92
CA ILE A 68 -17.92 6.95 8.44
C ILE A 68 -18.88 7.70 7.52
N GLN A 69 -19.22 8.95 7.87
CA GLN A 69 -20.18 9.71 7.08
C GLN A 69 -19.63 10.06 5.69
N LYS A 70 -18.36 10.51 5.62
CA LYS A 70 -17.68 10.76 4.35
C LYS A 70 -17.60 9.48 3.52
N ALA A 71 -17.22 8.37 4.15
CA ALA A 71 -17.10 7.08 3.45
C ALA A 71 -18.47 6.60 2.93
N ALA A 72 -19.52 6.65 3.74
CA ALA A 72 -20.87 6.26 3.34
C ALA A 72 -21.39 7.12 2.17
N ASN A 73 -21.12 8.42 2.19
CA ASN A 73 -21.52 9.33 1.12
C ASN A 73 -20.80 8.98 -0.20
N ASN A 74 -19.49 8.76 -0.14
CA ASN A 74 -18.69 8.48 -1.33
C ASN A 74 -18.97 7.09 -1.94
N LEU A 75 -19.41 6.14 -1.11
CA LEU A 75 -19.72 4.76 -1.52
C LEU A 75 -21.20 4.55 -1.80
N LYS A 76 -22.03 5.62 -1.68
CA LYS A 76 -23.47 5.54 -1.91
C LYS A 76 -23.80 4.98 -3.30
N GLY A 77 -24.66 3.98 -3.33
CA GLY A 77 -25.12 3.34 -4.56
C GLY A 77 -24.21 2.20 -5.07
N ILE A 78 -23.05 1.97 -4.44
CA ILE A 78 -22.22 0.80 -4.74
C ILE A 78 -22.73 -0.38 -3.91
N GLN A 79 -23.21 -1.43 -4.58
CA GLN A 79 -23.68 -2.65 -3.92
C GLN A 79 -22.52 -3.47 -3.37
N ASN A 80 -22.81 -4.41 -2.46
CA ASN A 80 -21.82 -5.33 -1.88
C ASN A 80 -20.63 -4.62 -1.17
N VAL A 81 -20.86 -3.39 -0.68
CA VAL A 81 -19.88 -2.64 0.11
C VAL A 81 -20.44 -2.33 1.49
N THR A 82 -19.65 -2.60 2.52
CA THR A 82 -19.95 -2.24 3.91
C THR A 82 -18.90 -1.27 4.43
N VAL A 83 -19.33 -0.19 5.07
CA VAL A 83 -18.45 0.78 5.75
C VAL A 83 -18.40 0.44 7.24
N GLU A 84 -17.20 0.36 7.80
CA GLU A 84 -16.94 0.02 9.20
C GLU A 84 -16.01 1.05 9.86
N ALA A 85 -16.22 1.31 11.16
CA ALA A 85 -15.38 2.24 11.90
C ALA A 85 -13.99 1.65 12.17
N MET A 86 -12.93 2.37 11.74
CA MET A 86 -11.55 2.07 12.08
C MET A 86 -10.64 3.26 11.84
N ASP A 87 -9.75 3.53 12.80
CA ASP A 87 -8.67 4.51 12.69
C ASP A 87 -7.33 3.80 12.85
N LEU A 88 -6.47 3.87 11.81
CA LEU A 88 -5.13 3.25 11.79
C LEU A 88 -4.15 3.85 12.81
N MET A 89 -4.38 5.07 13.29
CA MET A 89 -3.58 5.67 14.35
C MET A 89 -4.03 5.28 15.77
N THR A 90 -5.11 4.50 15.89
CA THR A 90 -5.71 4.12 17.18
C THR A 90 -5.74 2.61 17.30
N PRO A 91 -4.76 1.98 18.01
CA PRO A 91 -4.65 0.52 18.13
C PRO A 91 -5.94 -0.18 18.57
N ALA A 92 -6.62 0.36 19.58
CA ALA A 92 -7.88 -0.20 20.07
C ALA A 92 -9.01 -0.17 19.02
N SER A 93 -8.99 0.81 18.09
CA SER A 93 -9.92 0.88 16.97
C SER A 93 -9.66 -0.25 15.96
N ILE A 94 -8.38 -0.53 15.67
CA ILE A 94 -7.97 -1.65 14.80
C ILE A 94 -8.40 -2.99 15.41
N ASP A 95 -8.12 -3.20 16.70
CA ASP A 95 -8.50 -4.43 17.42
C ASP A 95 -10.02 -4.63 17.42
N SER A 96 -10.78 -3.56 17.68
CA SER A 96 -12.24 -3.60 17.67
C SER A 96 -12.82 -3.93 16.29
N PHE A 97 -12.27 -3.34 15.23
CA PHE A 97 -12.65 -3.65 13.84
C PHE A 97 -12.34 -5.12 13.51
N ALA A 98 -11.13 -5.57 13.77
CA ALA A 98 -10.72 -6.93 13.47
C ALA A 98 -11.57 -7.96 14.23
N LYS A 99 -11.90 -7.70 15.52
CA LYS A 99 -12.80 -8.54 16.32
C LYS A 99 -14.18 -8.68 15.69
N ARG A 100 -14.77 -7.57 15.22
CA ARG A 100 -16.09 -7.60 14.55
C ARG A 100 -16.01 -8.40 13.24
N PHE A 101 -14.97 -8.17 12.43
CA PHE A 101 -14.79 -8.91 11.19
C PHE A 101 -14.62 -10.43 11.43
N LEU A 102 -13.77 -10.81 12.38
CA LEU A 102 -13.55 -12.23 12.70
C LEU A 102 -14.81 -12.92 13.23
N ALA A 103 -15.70 -12.18 13.90
CA ALA A 103 -16.98 -12.72 14.38
C ALA A 103 -17.94 -13.11 13.22
N LEU A 104 -17.74 -12.59 12.01
CA LEU A 104 -18.48 -13.03 10.81
C LEU A 104 -18.12 -14.47 10.40
N GLY A 105 -16.98 -14.99 10.85
CA GLY A 105 -16.54 -16.36 10.55
C GLY A 105 -16.10 -16.61 9.11
N CYS A 106 -16.14 -15.61 8.23
CA CYS A 106 -15.76 -15.72 6.82
C CYS A 106 -14.23 -15.72 6.62
N ALA A 107 -13.80 -16.17 5.44
CA ALA A 107 -12.43 -16.00 4.98
C ALA A 107 -12.20 -14.55 4.54
N LEU A 108 -10.95 -14.09 4.57
CA LEU A 108 -10.50 -12.85 3.97
C LEU A 108 -9.59 -13.17 2.79
N ASP A 109 -10.11 -13.03 1.58
CA ASP A 109 -9.36 -13.37 0.37
C ASP A 109 -8.37 -12.28 -0.04
N LEU A 110 -8.77 -11.00 0.09
CA LEU A 110 -7.98 -9.86 -0.34
C LEU A 110 -7.90 -8.82 0.78
N LEU A 111 -6.70 -8.49 1.23
CA LEU A 111 -6.44 -7.36 2.13
C LEU A 111 -5.62 -6.31 1.39
N ILE A 112 -6.22 -5.15 1.12
CA ILE A 112 -5.56 -4.04 0.44
C ILE A 112 -5.28 -2.95 1.46
N ASN A 113 -4.05 -2.88 1.94
CA ASN A 113 -3.52 -1.86 2.83
C ASN A 113 -3.19 -0.60 2.02
N ASN A 114 -4.24 0.14 1.63
CA ASN A 114 -4.14 1.25 0.70
C ASN A 114 -4.11 2.62 1.40
N ALA A 115 -4.76 2.78 2.55
CA ALA A 115 -4.80 4.07 3.24
C ALA A 115 -3.39 4.61 3.52
N GLY A 116 -3.23 5.93 3.45
CA GLY A 116 -1.96 6.56 3.75
C GLY A 116 -2.07 8.08 3.87
N ILE A 117 -1.05 8.66 4.47
CA ILE A 117 -0.82 10.10 4.52
C ILE A 117 0.58 10.40 3.99
N MET A 118 0.76 11.58 3.42
CA MET A 118 2.00 11.97 2.75
C MET A 118 2.34 13.43 3.05
N TRP A 119 3.61 13.65 3.39
CA TRP A 119 4.24 14.97 3.52
C TRP A 119 3.50 15.89 4.51
N VAL A 120 3.06 15.30 5.61
CA VAL A 120 2.39 16.02 6.70
C VAL A 120 3.43 16.61 7.66
N PRO A 121 3.12 17.72 8.35
CA PRO A 121 3.93 18.21 9.47
C PRO A 121 4.09 17.12 10.54
N LEU A 122 5.14 17.23 11.37
CA LEU A 122 5.34 16.28 12.46
C LEU A 122 4.09 16.26 13.38
N GLN A 123 3.46 15.12 13.40
CA GLN A 123 2.40 14.76 14.32
C GLN A 123 2.71 13.40 14.91
N ARG A 124 2.17 13.12 16.09
CA ARG A 124 2.37 11.86 16.78
C ARG A 124 1.04 11.23 17.16
N ASP A 125 0.97 9.92 17.12
CA ASP A 125 -0.14 9.20 17.70
C ASP A 125 -0.09 9.24 19.24
N LYS A 126 -1.08 8.64 19.91
CA LYS A 126 -1.15 8.61 21.39
C LYS A 126 -0.01 7.84 22.05
N ARG A 127 0.75 7.04 21.30
CA ARG A 127 1.93 6.31 21.77
C ARG A 127 3.22 7.11 21.60
N GLY A 128 3.17 8.28 20.94
CA GLY A 128 4.31 9.12 20.61
C GLY A 128 4.97 8.78 19.26
N TYR A 129 4.38 7.92 18.44
CA TYR A 129 4.94 7.52 17.15
C TYR A 129 4.60 8.53 16.05
N GLU A 130 5.57 8.74 15.14
CA GLU A 130 5.43 9.64 14.00
C GLU A 130 4.25 9.21 13.12
N SER A 131 3.45 10.17 12.68
CA SER A 131 2.13 9.92 12.09
C SER A 131 2.16 9.19 10.74
N GLN A 132 3.18 9.45 9.89
CA GLN A 132 3.31 8.74 8.61
C GLN A 132 3.72 7.28 8.85
N LEU A 133 4.65 7.03 9.78
CA LEU A 133 5.00 5.67 10.19
C LEU A 133 3.80 4.96 10.85
N ALA A 134 3.13 5.64 11.79
CA ALA A 134 1.99 5.07 12.52
C ALA A 134 0.84 4.69 11.58
N THR A 135 0.47 5.56 10.63
CA THR A 135 -0.64 5.31 9.71
C THR A 135 -0.26 4.35 8.60
N ASN A 136 0.86 4.62 7.90
CA ASN A 136 1.18 3.90 6.66
C ASN A 136 1.69 2.48 6.93
N HIS A 137 2.35 2.26 8.08
CA HIS A 137 2.97 0.98 8.40
C HIS A 137 2.42 0.32 9.67
N LEU A 138 2.59 0.93 10.87
CA LEU A 138 2.28 0.27 12.13
C LEU A 138 0.80 -0.16 12.22
N GLY A 139 -0.11 0.71 11.78
CA GLY A 139 -1.54 0.42 11.76
C GLY A 139 -1.89 -0.73 10.82
N HIS A 140 -1.27 -0.79 9.64
CA HIS A 140 -1.50 -1.88 8.68
C HIS A 140 -0.85 -3.19 9.12
N PHE A 141 0.32 -3.14 9.78
CA PHE A 141 0.91 -4.32 10.40
C PHE A 141 -0.03 -4.92 11.44
N GLN A 142 -0.51 -4.11 12.39
CA GLN A 142 -1.46 -4.56 13.42
C GLN A 142 -2.74 -5.11 12.80
N LEU A 143 -3.32 -4.42 11.82
CA LEU A 143 -4.51 -4.87 11.10
C LEU A 143 -4.31 -6.24 10.46
N THR A 144 -3.20 -6.41 9.74
CA THR A 144 -2.86 -7.68 9.07
C THR A 144 -2.68 -8.80 10.09
N ALA A 145 -1.98 -8.52 11.20
CA ALA A 145 -1.77 -9.48 12.29
C ALA A 145 -3.10 -9.93 12.91
N ARG A 146 -4.00 -8.98 13.21
CA ARG A 146 -5.32 -9.30 13.79
C ARG A 146 -6.24 -10.05 12.84
N LEU A 147 -6.14 -9.79 11.53
CA LEU A 147 -6.93 -10.46 10.50
C LEU A 147 -6.31 -11.78 10.01
N TRP A 148 -5.12 -12.14 10.51
CA TRP A 148 -4.41 -13.34 10.10
C TRP A 148 -5.24 -14.64 10.17
N PRO A 149 -6.06 -14.88 11.19
CA PRO A 149 -6.93 -16.07 11.22
C PRO A 149 -7.88 -16.18 10.02
N ALA A 150 -8.40 -15.05 9.54
CA ALA A 150 -9.29 -15.01 8.37
C ALA A 150 -8.52 -15.11 7.03
N LEU A 151 -7.32 -14.50 6.95
CA LEU A 151 -6.42 -14.64 5.79
C LEU A 151 -6.01 -16.10 5.59
N LYS A 152 -5.69 -16.84 6.66
CA LYS A 152 -5.37 -18.27 6.59
C LYS A 152 -6.54 -19.14 6.12
N LYS A 153 -7.77 -18.72 6.35
CA LYS A 153 -8.96 -19.44 5.85
C LYS A 153 -9.15 -19.32 4.35
N ALA A 154 -8.58 -18.28 3.74
CA ALA A 154 -8.67 -18.07 2.30
C ALA A 154 -7.75 -19.06 1.58
N ASN A 155 -8.29 -19.77 0.60
CA ASN A 155 -7.47 -20.58 -0.29
C ASN A 155 -6.86 -19.68 -1.37
N GLY A 156 -5.62 -19.24 -1.15
CA GLY A 156 -4.94 -18.32 -2.04
C GLY A 156 -5.12 -16.83 -1.67
N GLY A 157 -5.16 -16.51 -0.37
CA GLY A 157 -5.28 -15.14 0.14
C GLY A 157 -4.15 -14.23 -0.34
N ARG A 158 -4.45 -12.94 -0.58
CA ARG A 158 -3.45 -11.93 -0.98
C ARG A 158 -3.50 -10.69 -0.11
N VAL A 159 -2.31 -10.21 0.28
CA VAL A 159 -2.13 -8.93 0.96
C VAL A 159 -1.39 -7.99 0.02
N VAL A 160 -1.97 -6.82 -0.25
CA VAL A 160 -1.37 -5.78 -1.08
C VAL A 160 -1.09 -4.56 -0.22
N ASN A 161 0.18 -4.20 -0.06
CA ASN A 161 0.63 -3.05 0.69
C ASN A 161 0.95 -1.91 -0.26
N VAL A 162 0.15 -0.84 -0.24
CA VAL A 162 0.42 0.31 -1.09
C VAL A 162 1.63 1.09 -0.57
N SER A 163 2.72 0.94 -1.28
CA SER A 163 3.96 1.66 -1.11
C SER A 163 3.99 2.91 -2.03
N SER A 164 5.16 3.31 -2.50
CA SER A 164 5.36 4.48 -3.35
C SER A 164 6.79 4.48 -3.88
N PHE A 165 7.03 5.19 -4.99
CA PHE A 165 8.36 5.65 -5.37
C PHE A 165 9.05 6.42 -4.21
N GLY A 166 8.26 7.01 -3.31
CA GLY A 166 8.76 7.69 -2.11
C GLY A 166 9.69 6.84 -1.23
N HIS A 167 9.67 5.51 -1.31
CA HIS A 167 10.64 4.66 -0.61
C HIS A 167 12.09 4.97 -1.01
N GLN A 168 12.33 5.54 -2.19
CA GLN A 168 13.66 5.96 -2.64
C GLN A 168 14.17 7.23 -1.93
N MET A 169 13.29 7.99 -1.27
CA MET A 169 13.67 9.20 -0.54
C MET A 169 14.41 8.90 0.77
N ALA A 170 14.15 7.74 1.39
CA ALA A 170 14.82 7.34 2.62
C ALA A 170 14.78 5.82 2.86
N PRO A 171 15.91 5.19 3.26
CA PRO A 171 15.89 3.91 3.92
C PRO A 171 15.17 4.02 5.26
N PHE A 172 14.80 2.88 5.85
CA PHE A 172 14.22 2.87 7.19
C PHE A 172 15.31 3.13 8.25
N ASN A 173 15.08 4.11 9.11
CA ASN A 173 15.99 4.42 10.22
C ASN A 173 15.59 3.59 11.45
N PHE A 174 16.36 2.55 11.76
CA PHE A 174 16.09 1.64 12.88
C PHE A 174 16.44 2.24 14.25
N ASP A 175 17.33 3.21 14.29
CA ASP A 175 17.83 3.78 15.56
C ASP A 175 16.89 4.88 16.07
N ASP A 176 16.31 5.66 15.16
CA ASP A 176 15.34 6.71 15.49
C ASP A 176 14.19 6.76 14.47
N PRO A 177 13.31 5.73 14.45
CA PRO A 177 12.22 5.67 13.47
C PRO A 177 11.16 6.77 13.68
N ASN A 178 11.15 7.38 14.86
CA ASN A 178 10.13 8.35 15.28
C ASN A 178 10.63 9.79 15.34
N PHE A 179 11.84 10.10 14.86
CA PHE A 179 12.40 11.47 14.91
C PHE A 179 12.37 12.03 16.34
N LEU A 180 12.93 11.30 17.29
CA LEU A 180 13.04 11.73 18.69
C LEU A 180 14.33 12.51 18.94
N THR A 181 15.39 12.20 18.20
CA THR A 181 16.74 12.74 18.38
C THR A 181 17.26 13.48 17.15
N ARG A 182 16.64 13.31 16.00
CA ARG A 182 16.98 14.00 14.74
C ARG A 182 15.87 14.95 14.31
N GLU A 183 16.23 15.97 13.52
CA GLU A 183 15.27 16.90 12.94
C GLU A 183 14.28 16.16 12.03
N TYR A 184 13.02 16.60 12.08
CA TYR A 184 11.97 16.01 11.25
C TYR A 184 11.98 16.59 9.84
N GLU A 185 12.15 15.73 8.88
CA GLU A 185 11.93 16.00 7.47
C GLU A 185 10.78 15.15 6.93
N THR A 186 9.73 15.82 6.46
CA THR A 186 8.49 15.11 6.05
C THR A 186 8.72 14.14 4.90
N LEU A 187 9.64 14.43 3.98
CA LEU A 187 10.02 13.52 2.88
C LEU A 187 10.70 12.26 3.42
N GLN A 188 11.60 12.40 4.40
CA GLN A 188 12.22 11.24 5.06
C GLN A 188 11.20 10.43 5.86
N GLY A 189 10.27 11.09 6.58
CA GLY A 189 9.19 10.44 7.31
C GLY A 189 8.32 9.61 6.38
N TYR A 190 7.93 10.17 5.25
CA TYR A 190 7.19 9.46 4.22
C TYR A 190 8.01 8.32 3.61
N GLY A 191 9.23 8.62 3.16
CA GLY A 191 10.13 7.66 2.52
C GLY A 191 10.35 6.42 3.37
N GLN A 192 10.74 6.59 4.64
CA GLN A 192 10.96 5.47 5.55
C GLN A 192 9.67 4.67 5.82
N SER A 193 8.49 5.31 5.89
CA SER A 193 7.22 4.59 6.05
C SER A 193 6.90 3.70 4.85
N LYS A 194 7.28 4.12 3.63
CA LYS A 194 7.09 3.34 2.40
C LYS A 194 8.16 2.27 2.21
N THR A 195 9.38 2.52 2.65
CA THR A 195 10.42 1.48 2.79
C THR A 195 9.96 0.40 3.78
N ALA A 196 9.35 0.79 4.90
CA ALA A 196 8.78 -0.17 5.86
C ALA A 196 7.70 -1.04 5.23
N ASN A 197 6.84 -0.49 4.37
CA ASN A 197 5.82 -1.28 3.66
C ASN A 197 6.45 -2.32 2.71
N ASN A 198 7.56 -2.01 2.05
CA ASN A 198 8.26 -2.96 1.20
C ASN A 198 8.91 -4.07 2.03
N LEU A 199 9.66 -3.72 3.08
CA LEU A 199 10.29 -4.70 3.99
C LEU A 199 9.25 -5.58 4.68
N PHE A 200 8.13 -5.01 5.13
CA PHE A 200 7.01 -5.76 5.69
C PHE A 200 6.45 -6.77 4.68
N THR A 201 6.31 -6.38 3.44
CA THR A 201 5.84 -7.26 2.36
C THR A 201 6.77 -8.45 2.14
N VAL A 202 8.08 -8.21 2.11
CA VAL A 202 9.09 -9.28 1.96
C VAL A 202 8.99 -10.31 3.08
N GLU A 203 8.97 -9.85 4.33
CA GLU A 203 8.94 -10.76 5.48
C GLU A 203 7.58 -11.42 5.66
N LEU A 204 6.48 -10.70 5.39
CA LEU A 204 5.14 -11.28 5.42
C LEU A 204 5.00 -12.40 4.40
N ASP A 205 5.42 -12.19 3.16
CA ASP A 205 5.34 -13.24 2.13
C ASP A 205 6.19 -14.46 2.49
N ARG A 206 7.42 -14.24 2.98
CA ARG A 206 8.30 -15.31 3.40
C ARG A 206 7.65 -16.22 4.46
N ARG A 207 6.98 -15.62 5.44
CA ARG A 207 6.28 -16.33 6.53
C ARG A 207 4.96 -16.93 6.05
N ALA A 208 4.17 -16.19 5.28
CA ALA A 208 2.79 -16.51 4.95
C ALA A 208 2.62 -17.53 3.80
N LYS A 209 3.62 -17.68 2.93
CA LYS A 209 3.53 -18.52 1.72
C LYS A 209 3.19 -19.98 2.01
N THR A 210 3.61 -20.53 3.13
CA THR A 210 3.30 -21.92 3.56
C THR A 210 1.83 -22.12 3.91
N PHE A 211 1.12 -21.03 4.20
CA PHE A 211 -0.33 -21.01 4.45
C PHE A 211 -1.14 -20.63 3.21
N GLY A 212 -0.49 -20.55 2.03
CA GLY A 212 -1.14 -20.17 0.78
C GLY A 212 -1.43 -18.66 0.66
N VAL A 213 -0.96 -17.84 1.60
CA VAL A 213 -1.12 -16.37 1.54
C VAL A 213 0.11 -15.74 0.91
N ARG A 214 -0.10 -14.81 -0.03
CA ARG A 214 0.99 -14.09 -0.71
C ARG A 214 0.87 -12.59 -0.45
N ALA A 215 2.01 -11.92 -0.39
CA ALA A 215 2.07 -10.48 -0.16
C ALA A 215 2.82 -9.75 -1.28
N PHE A 216 2.35 -8.53 -1.59
CA PHE A 216 2.89 -7.67 -2.64
C PHE A 216 2.97 -6.23 -2.14
N SER A 217 4.02 -5.50 -2.50
CA SER A 217 4.06 -4.04 -2.36
C SER A 217 3.89 -3.37 -3.71
N VAL A 218 3.23 -2.20 -3.71
CA VAL A 218 2.77 -1.56 -4.95
C VAL A 218 3.12 -0.08 -4.97
N HIS A 219 3.67 0.40 -6.10
CA HIS A 219 3.69 1.80 -6.45
C HIS A 219 2.58 2.12 -7.46
N PRO A 220 1.62 3.00 -7.11
CA PRO A 220 0.52 3.33 -8.01
C PRO A 220 0.93 4.24 -9.18
N GLY A 221 2.14 4.82 -9.15
CA GLY A 221 2.55 5.91 -10.02
C GLY A 221 2.18 7.27 -9.45
N SER A 222 2.47 8.33 -10.20
CA SER A 222 2.00 9.69 -9.91
C SER A 222 0.59 9.86 -10.47
N VAL A 223 -0.40 9.98 -9.59
CA VAL A 223 -1.82 9.92 -9.95
C VAL A 223 -2.48 11.27 -9.74
N ASN A 224 -3.17 11.77 -10.76
CA ASN A 224 -4.02 12.95 -10.65
C ASN A 224 -5.35 12.63 -9.94
N GLY A 225 -5.95 13.62 -9.31
CA GLY A 225 -7.28 13.49 -8.69
C GLY A 225 -7.31 12.72 -7.38
N THR A 226 -6.19 12.69 -6.64
CA THR A 226 -6.12 12.11 -5.28
C THR A 226 -5.89 13.19 -4.22
N ASP A 227 -6.42 12.96 -3.01
CA ASP A 227 -6.24 13.85 -1.86
C ASP A 227 -4.93 13.57 -1.07
N LEU A 228 -4.02 12.75 -1.57
CA LEU A 228 -2.88 12.26 -0.79
C LEU A 228 -1.94 13.40 -0.35
N GLY A 229 -1.66 14.34 -1.27
CA GLY A 229 -0.79 15.50 -1.01
C GLY A 229 -1.50 16.76 -0.53
N ARG A 230 -2.79 16.70 -0.13
CA ARG A 230 -3.61 17.90 0.18
C ARG A 230 -3.10 18.80 1.29
N VAL A 231 -2.27 18.29 2.18
CA VAL A 231 -1.67 19.05 3.30
C VAL A 231 -0.16 19.24 3.16
N ALA A 232 0.40 18.78 2.04
CA ALA A 232 1.81 18.95 1.75
C ALA A 232 2.13 20.43 1.49
N PRO A 233 3.27 20.94 1.95
CA PRO A 233 3.70 22.29 1.62
C PRO A 233 3.86 22.47 0.11
N MET A 234 3.21 23.50 -0.47
CA MET A 234 3.30 23.78 -1.91
C MET A 234 4.74 23.96 -2.40
N ALA A 235 5.59 24.53 -1.55
CA ALA A 235 7.00 24.71 -1.86
C ALA A 235 7.74 23.41 -2.23
N LEU A 236 7.33 22.25 -1.68
CA LEU A 236 7.91 20.96 -2.07
C LEU A 236 7.60 20.59 -3.52
N PHE A 237 6.36 20.80 -3.94
CA PHE A 237 5.95 20.54 -5.32
C PHE A 237 6.64 21.49 -6.32
N GLN A 238 6.82 22.76 -5.93
CA GLN A 238 7.55 23.76 -6.72
C GLN A 238 9.03 23.39 -6.83
N GLN A 239 9.66 22.99 -5.72
CA GLN A 239 11.06 22.54 -5.70
C GLN A 239 11.28 21.27 -6.55
N MET A 240 10.30 20.37 -6.59
CA MET A 240 10.30 19.20 -7.47
C MET A 240 10.03 19.55 -8.94
N GLY A 241 9.75 20.81 -9.25
CA GLY A 241 9.49 21.26 -10.61
C GLY A 241 8.12 20.84 -11.19
N THR A 242 7.21 20.33 -10.35
CA THR A 242 5.89 19.83 -10.77
C THR A 242 4.81 20.91 -10.80
N HIS A 243 4.97 21.97 -10.00
CA HIS A 243 4.03 23.08 -9.91
C HIS A 243 4.72 24.40 -10.27
N ASP A 244 3.94 25.36 -10.76
CA ASP A 244 4.36 26.71 -11.04
C ASP A 244 4.39 27.60 -9.77
N GLU A 245 4.80 28.86 -9.92
CA GLU A 245 4.90 29.82 -8.81
C GLU A 245 3.52 30.16 -8.18
N THR A 246 2.43 29.95 -8.94
CA THR A 246 1.05 30.18 -8.46
C THR A 246 0.46 28.98 -7.77
N GLY A 247 1.17 27.85 -7.73
CA GLY A 247 0.75 26.60 -7.08
C GLY A 247 -0.11 25.71 -7.99
N ASN A 248 -0.19 26.00 -9.29
CA ASN A 248 -0.85 25.13 -10.25
C ASN A 248 0.12 24.06 -10.75
N ILE A 249 -0.39 22.85 -10.97
CA ILE A 249 0.40 21.83 -11.64
C ILE A 249 0.71 22.27 -13.07
N LYS A 250 1.97 22.11 -13.49
CA LYS A 250 2.39 22.47 -14.85
C LYS A 250 1.67 21.59 -15.88
N PRO A 251 1.12 22.17 -16.98
CA PRO A 251 0.37 21.41 -17.97
C PRO A 251 1.12 20.20 -18.54
N GLU A 252 2.42 20.34 -18.78
CA GLU A 252 3.28 19.26 -19.29
C GLU A 252 3.48 18.12 -18.29
N VAL A 253 3.39 18.40 -16.99
CA VAL A 253 3.40 17.36 -15.93
C VAL A 253 2.02 16.73 -15.81
N ALA A 254 0.96 17.56 -15.78
CA ALA A 254 -0.42 17.10 -15.65
C ALA A 254 -0.80 16.10 -16.77
N ALA A 255 -0.34 16.36 -18.00
CA ALA A 255 -0.58 15.49 -19.15
C ALA A 255 0.06 14.09 -19.05
N LYS A 256 1.05 13.92 -18.16
CA LYS A 256 1.79 12.66 -17.94
C LYS A 256 1.38 11.92 -16.67
N LEU A 257 0.51 12.52 -15.86
CA LEU A 257 0.00 11.86 -14.66
C LEU A 257 -0.97 10.73 -15.05
N LYS A 258 -0.95 9.69 -14.26
CA LYS A 258 -1.95 8.62 -14.37
C LYS A 258 -3.34 9.10 -13.97
N THR A 259 -4.35 8.54 -14.60
CA THR A 259 -5.73 8.62 -14.09
C THR A 259 -5.87 7.77 -12.83
N VAL A 260 -6.98 7.92 -12.12
CA VAL A 260 -7.27 7.11 -10.91
C VAL A 260 -7.38 5.62 -11.28
N GLU A 261 -7.95 5.30 -12.43
CA GLU A 261 -8.07 3.93 -12.96
C GLU A 261 -6.70 3.31 -13.26
N GLN A 262 -5.79 4.07 -13.85
CA GLN A 262 -4.42 3.64 -14.11
C GLN A 262 -3.63 3.50 -12.79
N GLY A 263 -3.84 4.41 -11.84
CA GLY A 263 -3.19 4.37 -10.53
C GLY A 263 -3.61 3.18 -9.67
N ALA A 264 -4.87 2.76 -9.75
CA ALA A 264 -5.40 1.61 -9.02
C ALA A 264 -5.05 0.26 -9.70
N ALA A 265 -4.69 0.27 -10.99
CA ALA A 265 -4.52 -0.94 -11.79
C ALA A 265 -3.49 -1.91 -11.20
N THR A 266 -2.33 -1.43 -10.76
CA THR A 266 -1.30 -2.30 -10.17
C THR A 266 -1.77 -2.97 -8.88
N SER A 267 -2.54 -2.26 -8.03
CA SER A 267 -3.11 -2.85 -6.80
C SER A 267 -4.13 -3.95 -7.13
N VAL A 268 -5.01 -3.72 -8.10
CA VAL A 268 -5.98 -4.73 -8.58
C VAL A 268 -5.25 -5.91 -9.19
N TRP A 269 -4.25 -5.67 -10.04
CA TRP A 269 -3.45 -6.72 -10.66
C TRP A 269 -2.73 -7.59 -9.62
N CYS A 270 -2.08 -7.00 -8.62
CA CYS A 270 -1.45 -7.74 -7.53
C CYS A 270 -2.47 -8.55 -6.72
N ALA A 271 -3.65 -8.01 -6.51
CA ALA A 271 -4.72 -8.68 -5.78
C ALA A 271 -5.33 -9.88 -6.54
N THR A 272 -5.34 -9.86 -7.88
CA THR A 272 -6.22 -10.76 -8.65
C THR A 272 -5.54 -11.55 -9.76
N SER A 273 -4.41 -11.09 -10.29
CA SER A 273 -3.81 -11.67 -11.48
C SER A 273 -3.28 -13.10 -11.26
N PRO A 274 -3.62 -14.06 -12.14
CA PRO A 274 -3.02 -15.39 -12.12
C PRO A 274 -1.53 -15.40 -12.47
N ASN A 275 -0.99 -14.36 -13.13
CA ASN A 275 0.43 -14.24 -13.47
C ASN A 275 1.33 -14.23 -12.21
N LEU A 276 0.77 -13.87 -11.07
CA LEU A 276 1.47 -13.84 -9.78
C LEU A 276 1.26 -15.11 -8.94
N ASN A 277 0.62 -16.14 -9.48
CA ASN A 277 0.47 -17.40 -8.77
C ASN A 277 1.85 -18.03 -8.48
N GLY A 278 2.07 -18.39 -7.22
CA GLY A 278 3.34 -18.95 -6.77
C GLY A 278 4.47 -17.92 -6.52
N MET A 279 4.22 -16.64 -6.77
CA MET A 279 5.15 -15.52 -6.53
C MET A 279 4.63 -14.60 -5.43
N GLY A 280 5.54 -13.91 -4.74
CA GLY A 280 5.21 -12.85 -3.76
C GLY A 280 6.47 -12.29 -3.13
N GLY A 281 6.31 -11.32 -2.21
CA GLY A 281 7.41 -10.57 -1.63
C GLY A 281 8.01 -9.56 -2.62
N VAL A 282 7.38 -9.33 -3.77
CA VAL A 282 7.88 -8.44 -4.82
C VAL A 282 7.23 -7.07 -4.75
N TYR A 283 7.98 -6.08 -5.21
CA TYR A 283 7.48 -4.72 -5.44
C TYR A 283 7.02 -4.60 -6.90
N CYS A 284 5.82 -4.08 -7.08
CA CYS A 284 5.17 -3.98 -8.37
C CYS A 284 4.85 -2.52 -8.72
N GLU A 285 4.98 -2.18 -9.98
CA GLU A 285 4.61 -0.89 -10.56
C GLU A 285 4.19 -1.08 -12.02
N ASN A 286 3.40 -0.14 -12.55
CA ASN A 286 2.98 -0.18 -13.96
C ASN A 286 2.40 -1.55 -14.39
N THR A 287 1.70 -2.21 -13.45
CA THR A 287 1.07 -3.53 -13.65
C THR A 287 2.05 -4.66 -14.00
N ASP A 288 3.30 -4.53 -13.55
CA ASP A 288 4.32 -5.57 -13.65
C ASP A 288 5.17 -5.59 -12.36
N VAL A 289 6.07 -6.58 -12.25
CA VAL A 289 7.12 -6.58 -11.24
C VAL A 289 8.18 -5.54 -11.63
N ALA A 290 8.54 -4.68 -10.69
CA ALA A 290 9.50 -3.60 -10.96
C ALA A 290 10.95 -4.12 -11.13
N GLU A 291 11.77 -3.34 -11.81
CA GLU A 291 13.22 -3.54 -11.86
C GLU A 291 13.89 -3.14 -10.53
N LEU A 292 15.01 -3.77 -10.22
CA LEU A 292 15.93 -3.27 -9.19
C LEU A 292 16.62 -1.99 -9.67
N ASP A 293 16.55 -0.95 -8.86
CA ASP A 293 17.29 0.28 -9.08
C ASP A 293 18.59 0.29 -8.27
N ASN A 294 19.66 -0.14 -8.92
CA ASN A 294 21.02 -0.12 -8.38
C ASN A 294 21.76 1.21 -8.64
N GLY A 295 21.02 2.30 -8.94
CA GLY A 295 21.58 3.59 -9.32
C GLY A 295 21.74 3.75 -10.84
N ASN A 296 21.12 2.88 -11.61
CA ASN A 296 21.15 2.86 -13.08
C ASN A 296 19.90 3.44 -13.74
N ILE A 297 18.90 3.86 -12.93
CA ILE A 297 17.66 4.49 -13.40
C ILE A 297 17.76 5.99 -13.12
N GLU A 298 17.63 6.79 -14.16
CA GLU A 298 17.54 8.24 -14.04
C GLU A 298 16.11 8.64 -13.66
N HIS A 299 15.97 9.51 -12.65
CA HIS A 299 14.70 9.99 -12.13
C HIS A 299 14.51 11.47 -12.37
N ASN A 300 13.35 11.86 -12.87
CA ASN A 300 12.93 13.24 -13.07
C ASN A 300 11.49 13.44 -12.61
N TYR A 301 11.25 14.27 -11.61
CA TYR A 301 9.91 14.54 -11.09
C TYR A 301 8.98 15.22 -12.12
N GLY A 302 9.53 15.94 -13.09
CA GLY A 302 8.79 16.47 -14.24
C GLY A 302 8.38 15.41 -15.28
N GLU A 303 8.92 14.20 -15.15
CA GLU A 303 8.65 13.02 -15.98
C GLU A 303 8.11 11.88 -15.11
N PRO A 304 6.83 11.89 -14.72
CA PRO A 304 6.27 10.94 -13.76
C PRO A 304 6.53 9.45 -14.06
N LEU A 305 6.63 9.09 -15.33
CA LEU A 305 6.93 7.70 -15.71
C LEU A 305 8.40 7.30 -15.49
N SER A 306 9.31 8.27 -15.27
CA SER A 306 10.68 7.99 -14.87
C SER A 306 10.80 7.60 -13.39
N LEU A 307 9.78 7.91 -12.57
CA LEU A 307 9.74 7.61 -11.16
C LEU A 307 9.40 6.13 -10.94
N ARG A 308 10.35 5.25 -11.19
CA ARG A 308 10.23 3.78 -11.22
C ARG A 308 11.41 3.09 -10.57
N GLY A 309 11.30 1.77 -10.44
CA GLY A 309 12.32 0.92 -9.85
C GLY A 309 12.25 0.84 -8.33
N VAL A 310 12.85 -0.18 -7.77
CA VAL A 310 12.88 -0.42 -6.33
C VAL A 310 14.31 -0.52 -5.81
N LYS A 311 14.62 0.20 -4.72
CA LYS A 311 15.94 0.18 -4.10
C LYS A 311 16.21 -1.15 -3.38
N PRO A 312 17.40 -1.74 -3.54
CA PRO A 312 17.77 -3.01 -2.90
C PRO A 312 17.55 -3.04 -1.39
N TYR A 313 17.85 -1.94 -0.67
CA TYR A 313 17.69 -1.88 0.77
C TYR A 313 16.24 -2.11 1.23
N SER A 314 15.26 -1.78 0.39
CA SER A 314 13.84 -1.97 0.72
C SER A 314 13.33 -3.40 0.48
N LEU A 315 14.18 -4.27 -0.07
CA LEU A 315 13.90 -5.69 -0.30
C LEU A 315 14.88 -6.61 0.45
N ASP A 316 15.76 -6.04 1.25
CA ASP A 316 16.75 -6.77 2.03
C ASP A 316 16.07 -7.65 3.08
N ALA A 317 16.40 -8.95 3.07
CA ALA A 317 15.74 -9.93 3.93
C ALA A 317 16.13 -9.80 5.41
N ASP A 318 17.34 -9.31 5.72
CA ASP A 318 17.78 -9.10 7.10
C ASP A 318 17.14 -7.85 7.68
N LEU A 319 17.08 -6.76 6.89
CA LEU A 319 16.35 -5.56 7.27
C LEU A 319 14.85 -5.84 7.41
N ALA A 320 14.26 -6.69 6.58
CA ALA A 320 12.87 -7.07 6.67
C ALA A 320 12.58 -7.82 7.99
N ARG A 321 13.43 -8.75 8.39
CA ARG A 321 13.34 -9.44 9.68
C ARG A 321 13.52 -8.48 10.85
N LYS A 322 14.51 -7.58 10.78
CA LYS A 322 14.76 -6.56 11.80
C LYS A 322 13.56 -5.64 11.95
N LEU A 323 12.95 -5.19 10.83
CA LEU A 323 11.75 -4.36 10.85
C LEU A 323 10.57 -5.10 11.49
N TRP A 324 10.38 -6.37 11.16
CA TRP A 324 9.29 -7.17 11.73
C TRP A 324 9.36 -7.19 13.24
N THR A 325 10.51 -7.56 13.82
CA THR A 325 10.72 -7.58 15.27
C THR A 325 10.49 -6.20 15.90
N LEU A 326 11.10 -5.15 15.31
CA LEU A 326 10.89 -3.78 15.80
C LEU A 326 9.41 -3.38 15.74
N THR A 327 8.68 -3.78 14.69
CA THR A 327 7.26 -3.44 14.55
C THR A 327 6.40 -4.20 15.58
N GLU A 328 6.71 -5.44 15.89
CA GLU A 328 6.07 -6.18 17.00
C GLU A 328 6.30 -5.44 18.33
N ASP A 329 7.52 -5.01 18.61
CA ASP A 329 7.87 -4.25 19.83
C ASP A 329 7.11 -2.90 19.89
N LEU A 330 7.13 -2.11 18.82
CA LEU A 330 6.45 -0.81 18.75
C LEU A 330 4.92 -0.93 18.85
N THR A 331 4.34 -1.98 18.30
CA THR A 331 2.88 -2.16 18.33
C THR A 331 2.40 -2.90 19.55
N GLY A 332 3.28 -3.66 20.22
CA GLY A 332 2.90 -4.62 21.26
C GLY A 332 2.09 -5.80 20.71
N VAL A 333 2.14 -6.03 19.40
CA VAL A 333 1.36 -7.07 18.72
C VAL A 333 2.29 -8.17 18.24
N SER A 334 2.23 -9.33 18.86
CA SER A 334 2.86 -10.53 18.30
C SER A 334 2.10 -10.97 17.04
N PHE A 335 2.83 -11.24 15.97
CA PHE A 335 2.25 -11.72 14.72
C PHE A 335 2.80 -13.12 14.39
N PRO A 336 2.24 -14.17 15.00
CA PRO A 336 2.73 -15.54 14.85
C PRO A 336 2.31 -16.09 13.48
N VAL A 337 3.03 -15.70 12.43
CA VAL A 337 2.99 -16.34 11.12
C VAL A 337 4.05 -17.44 11.14
N ALA A 338 3.78 -18.49 11.88
CA ALA A 338 4.65 -19.65 12.02
C ALA A 338 3.81 -20.93 11.96
#